data_28ed66a7ce717005dfc4d3deb9612576
#
_entry.id   28ed66a7ce717005dfc4d3deb9612576
#
_cell.length_a   1.000
_cell.length_b   1.000
_cell.length_c   1.000
_cell.angle_alpha   90.00
_cell.angle_beta   90.00
_cell.angle_gamma   90.00
#
_symmetry.space_group_name_H-M   'P 1'
#
loop_
_entity.id
_entity.type
_entity.pdbx_description
1 polymer ?
#
loop_
_entity_poly.entity_id
_entity_poly.type
_entity_poly.pdbx_seq_one_letter_code
_entity_poly.pdbx_strand_id
1 'polypeptide(L)'
;MDGAPNMHLTNDALARRFDYHPPNTSDKVERHEAVRSVCLGAAVEIVGLTGPPTREQSTAITKLEEAMFWANAAIAREITASLDEERQT
;
A
#
# COMPACT_ATOMS: atom_id res chain seq x y z
N MET A 1 -9.32 -23.72 -17.82
CA MET A 1 -9.50 -23.19 -17.77
C MET A 1 -9.41 -22.60 -17.79
N ASP A 2 -9.15 -22.81 -17.78
CA ASP A 2 -9.15 -22.17 -17.55
C ASP A 2 -9.77 -21.66 -17.19
N GLY A 3 -10.12 -21.96 -16.90
CA GLY A 3 -10.80 -21.61 -16.70
C GLY A 3 -11.27 -21.00 -16.00
N ALA A 4 -11.61 -21.14 -15.53
CA ALA A 4 -12.18 -20.41 -15.00
C ALA A 4 -11.87 -19.37 -14.82
N PRO A 5 -12.18 -18.82 -15.21
CA PRO A 5 -11.76 -17.76 -15.41
C PRO A 5 -10.62 -17.37 -14.93
N ASN A 6 -10.58 -17.35 -15.19
CA ASN A 6 -9.93 -17.09 -14.86
C ASN A 6 -9.46 -17.31 -13.96
N MET A 7 -10.08 -17.50 -13.80
CA MET A 7 -9.66 -17.89 -12.90
C MET A 7 -8.67 -18.77 -13.02
N HIS A 8 -8.25 -18.89 -13.98
CA HIS A 8 -7.16 -19.72 -14.25
C HIS A 8 -5.88 -19.07 -13.83
N LEU A 9 -5.30 -19.58 -12.80
CA LEU A 9 -4.07 -19.01 -12.25
C LEU A 9 -2.90 -19.82 -12.78
N THR A 10 -2.13 -19.20 -13.66
CA THR A 10 -0.90 -19.80 -14.14
C THR A 10 0.15 -19.75 -13.05
N ASN A 11 1.21 -20.53 -13.24
CA ASN A 11 2.33 -20.48 -12.31
C ASN A 11 2.92 -19.08 -12.20
N ASP A 12 3.00 -18.38 -13.33
CA ASP A 12 3.49 -17.01 -13.32
C ASP A 12 2.59 -16.08 -12.50
N ALA A 13 1.29 -16.24 -12.66
CA ALA A 13 0.34 -15.42 -11.92
C ALA A 13 0.43 -15.70 -10.43
N LEU A 14 0.56 -16.98 -10.07
CA LEU A 14 0.71 -17.34 -8.66
C LEU A 14 2.01 -16.78 -8.09
N ALA A 15 3.08 -16.91 -8.83
CA ALA A 15 4.36 -16.39 -8.36
C ALA A 15 4.26 -14.92 -8.06
N ARG A 16 3.62 -14.15 -8.97
CA ARG A 16 3.49 -12.72 -8.75
C ARG A 16 2.67 -12.37 -7.54
N ARG A 17 1.67 -13.20 -7.23
CA ARG A 17 0.81 -12.92 -6.08
C ARG A 17 1.47 -13.22 -4.76
N PHE A 18 2.35 -14.20 -4.72
CA PHE A 18 2.93 -14.65 -3.45
C PHE A 18 4.40 -14.38 -3.31
N ASP A 19 5.09 -14.02 -4.36
CA ASP A 19 6.49 -13.67 -4.25
C ASP A 19 6.65 -12.36 -3.50
N TYR A 20 7.75 -12.28 -2.78
CA TYR A 20 8.13 -11.02 -2.17
C TYR A 20 8.66 -10.10 -3.25
N HIS A 21 8.09 -8.93 -3.33
CA HIS A 21 8.53 -7.94 -4.31
C HIS A 21 9.17 -6.77 -3.58
N PRO A 22 10.47 -6.86 -3.32
CA PRO A 22 11.13 -5.77 -2.62
C PRO A 22 11.13 -4.53 -3.49
N PRO A 23 11.17 -3.35 -2.89
CA PRO A 23 11.38 -2.14 -3.67
C PRO A 23 12.76 -2.24 -4.29
N ASN A 24 12.79 -2.50 -5.59
CA ASN A 24 14.05 -2.73 -6.26
C ASN A 24 14.56 -1.50 -6.99
N THR A 25 13.95 -0.33 -6.75
CA THR A 25 14.44 0.92 -7.28
C THR A 25 14.51 1.93 -6.16
N SER A 26 15.44 2.86 -6.27
CA SER A 26 15.54 3.93 -5.26
C SER A 26 14.26 4.75 -5.23
N ASP A 27 13.60 4.89 -6.38
CA ASP A 27 12.36 5.64 -6.42
C ASP A 27 11.32 5.03 -5.50
N LYS A 28 11.14 3.71 -5.55
CA LYS A 28 10.15 3.06 -4.70
C LYS A 28 10.51 3.13 -3.23
N VAL A 29 11.79 2.94 -2.91
CA VAL A 29 12.25 3.07 -1.54
C VAL A 29 11.95 4.46 -1.01
N GLU A 30 12.26 5.47 -1.81
CA GLU A 30 12.02 6.85 -1.41
C GLU A 30 10.54 7.13 -1.21
N ARG A 31 9.70 6.59 -2.09
CA ARG A 31 8.27 6.81 -1.96
C ARG A 31 7.68 6.14 -0.73
N HIS A 32 8.13 4.92 -0.41
CA HIS A 32 7.70 4.26 0.81
C HIS A 32 8.09 5.07 2.04
N GLU A 33 9.31 5.59 2.04
CA GLU A 33 9.76 6.40 3.16
C GLU A 33 9.00 7.70 3.26
N ALA A 34 8.70 8.30 2.11
CA ALA A 34 7.92 9.53 2.09
C ALA A 34 6.52 9.32 2.64
N VAL A 35 5.88 8.19 2.30
CA VAL A 35 4.56 7.87 2.85
C VAL A 35 4.64 7.76 4.36
N ARG A 36 5.65 7.06 4.88
CA ARG A 36 5.79 6.93 6.33
C ARG A 36 6.01 8.29 6.98
N SER A 37 6.84 9.12 6.37
CA SER A 37 7.11 10.46 6.91
C SER A 37 5.87 11.33 6.94
N VAL A 38 5.10 11.31 5.85
CA VAL A 38 3.87 12.10 5.77
C VAL A 38 2.89 11.64 6.84
N CYS A 39 2.74 10.33 6.99
CA CYS A 39 1.80 9.81 7.96
C CYS A 39 2.25 10.09 9.39
N LEU A 40 3.54 9.97 9.66
CA LEU A 40 4.05 10.29 10.99
C LEU A 40 3.85 11.77 11.29
N GLY A 41 4.16 12.63 10.34
CA GLY A 41 3.97 14.06 10.53
C GLY A 41 2.51 14.40 10.80
N ALA A 42 1.60 13.80 10.05
CA ALA A 42 0.17 14.02 10.27
C ALA A 42 -0.24 13.51 11.65
N ALA A 43 0.27 12.37 12.07
CA ALA A 43 -0.06 11.83 13.39
C ALA A 43 0.38 12.78 14.49
N VAL A 44 1.59 13.31 14.40
CA VAL A 44 2.10 14.24 15.38
C VAL A 44 1.22 15.48 15.44
N GLU A 45 0.86 16.01 14.29
CA GLU A 45 0.01 17.20 14.25
C GLU A 45 -1.38 16.93 14.82
N ILE A 46 -1.95 15.78 14.47
CA ILE A 46 -3.28 15.44 14.96
C ILE A 46 -3.27 15.33 16.48
N VAL A 47 -2.26 14.68 17.03
CA VAL A 47 -2.16 14.56 18.47
C VAL A 47 -2.07 15.95 19.11
N GLY A 48 -1.25 16.83 18.53
CA GLY A 48 -1.10 18.20 19.07
C GLY A 48 -2.38 19.01 18.98
N LEU A 49 -3.16 18.81 17.93
CA LEU A 49 -4.38 19.59 17.72
C LEU A 49 -5.57 19.06 18.51
N THR A 50 -5.58 17.79 18.85
CA THR A 50 -6.72 17.18 19.50
C THR A 50 -6.62 17.12 21.01
N GLY A 51 -5.50 17.55 21.57
CA GLY A 51 -5.37 17.70 23.02
C GLY A 51 -5.14 16.39 23.75
N PRO A 52 -5.76 16.23 24.92
CA PRO A 52 -5.49 15.04 25.75
C PRO A 52 -5.95 13.76 25.07
N PRO A 53 -5.38 12.63 25.44
CA PRO A 53 -5.73 11.36 24.83
C PRO A 53 -7.21 11.02 25.00
N THR A 54 -7.83 10.64 23.90
CA THR A 54 -9.21 10.22 23.89
C THR A 54 -9.35 9.03 22.96
N ARG A 55 -10.48 8.37 23.04
CA ARG A 55 -10.79 7.28 22.13
C ARG A 55 -10.83 7.77 20.70
N GLU A 56 -11.41 8.93 20.48
CA GLU A 56 -11.51 9.52 19.16
C GLU A 56 -10.13 9.81 18.58
N GLN A 57 -9.23 10.34 19.40
CA GLN A 57 -7.87 10.58 18.96
C GLN A 57 -7.19 9.27 18.56
N SER A 58 -7.31 8.24 19.39
CA SER A 58 -6.72 6.93 19.08
C SER A 58 -7.29 6.36 17.82
N THR A 59 -8.59 6.52 17.59
CA THR A 59 -9.22 6.03 16.39
C THR A 59 -8.67 6.75 15.16
N ALA A 60 -8.49 8.06 15.27
CA ALA A 60 -7.92 8.84 14.15
C ALA A 60 -6.52 8.33 13.80
N ILE A 61 -5.71 8.04 14.81
CA ILE A 61 -4.35 7.55 14.56
C ILE A 61 -4.39 6.17 13.93
N THR A 62 -5.30 5.31 14.37
CA THR A 62 -5.45 3.98 13.77
C THR A 62 -5.82 4.09 12.29
N LYS A 63 -6.73 5.01 11.97
CA LYS A 63 -7.13 5.19 10.56
C LYS A 63 -5.97 5.71 9.73
N LEU A 64 -5.13 6.53 10.31
CA LEU A 64 -3.96 7.03 9.63
C LEU A 64 -2.96 5.91 9.37
N GLU A 65 -2.80 4.98 10.31
CA GLU A 65 -1.97 3.81 10.09
C GLU A 65 -2.51 2.97 8.95
N GLU A 66 -3.83 2.80 8.91
CA GLU A 66 -4.44 2.06 7.81
C GLU A 66 -4.18 2.75 6.48
N ALA A 67 -4.28 4.07 6.46
CA ALA A 67 -3.99 4.82 5.24
C ALA A 67 -2.55 4.58 4.80
N MET A 68 -1.62 4.55 5.74
CA MET A 68 -0.23 4.29 5.43
C MET A 68 -0.06 2.91 4.79
N PHE A 69 -0.70 1.89 5.37
CA PHE A 69 -0.61 0.54 4.82
C PHE A 69 -1.13 0.49 3.40
N TRP A 70 -2.27 1.11 3.15
CA TRP A 70 -2.86 1.08 1.81
C TRP A 70 -2.03 1.87 0.81
N ALA A 71 -1.48 3.00 1.23
CA ALA A 71 -0.62 3.78 0.36
C ALA A 71 0.64 3.00 -0.02
N ASN A 72 1.24 2.32 0.97
CA ASN A 72 2.42 1.50 0.70
C ASN A 72 2.08 0.31 -0.17
N ALA A 73 0.89 -0.27 0.00
CA ALA A 73 0.45 -1.35 -0.86
C ALA A 73 0.29 -0.88 -2.30
N ALA A 74 -0.21 0.34 -2.48
CA ALA A 74 -0.36 0.90 -3.82
C ALA A 74 0.99 1.01 -4.52
N ILE A 75 1.99 1.47 -3.80
CA ILE A 75 3.33 1.57 -4.38
C ILE A 75 3.87 0.18 -4.73
N ALA A 76 3.70 -0.77 -3.81
CA ALA A 76 4.23 -2.11 -4.01
C ALA A 76 3.58 -2.81 -5.19
N ARG A 77 2.33 -2.48 -5.49
CA ARG A 77 1.60 -3.15 -6.56
C ARG A 77 1.65 -2.41 -7.89
N GLU A 78 2.44 -1.39 -7.98
CA GLU A 78 2.46 -0.54 -9.15
C GLU A 78 2.76 -1.31 -10.44
N ILE A 79 3.72 -2.21 -10.40
CA ILE A 79 4.09 -2.99 -11.57
C ILE A 79 2.94 -3.88 -12.02
N THR A 80 2.25 -4.50 -11.06
CA THR A 80 1.10 -5.36 -11.38
C THR A 80 0.00 -4.55 -12.04
N ALA A 81 -0.26 -3.37 -11.55
CA ALA A 81 -1.29 -2.51 -12.13
C ALA A 81 -0.92 -2.12 -13.55
N SER A 82 0.34 -1.79 -13.80
CA SER A 82 0.80 -1.45 -15.15
C SER A 82 0.60 -2.59 -16.11
N LEU A 83 0.92 -3.79 -15.68
CA LEU A 83 0.73 -4.96 -16.54
C LEU A 83 -0.73 -5.20 -16.86
N ASP A 84 -1.60 -4.99 -15.87
CA ASP A 84 -3.04 -5.14 -16.10
C ASP A 84 -3.53 -4.11 -17.10
N GLU A 85 -3.06 -2.89 -17.01
CA GLU A 85 -3.43 -1.85 -17.95
C GLU A 85 -3.02 -2.21 -19.36
N GLU A 86 -1.82 -2.73 -19.51
CA GLU A 86 -1.35 -3.14 -20.82
C GLU A 86 -2.20 -4.23 -21.42
N ARG A 87 -2.65 -5.15 -20.58
CA ARG A 87 -3.50 -6.23 -21.09
C ARG A 87 -4.86 -5.73 -21.54
N GLN A 88 -5.33 -4.67 -20.92
CA GLN A 88 -6.64 -4.13 -21.28
C GLN A 88 -6.60 -3.31 -22.56
N THR A 89 -5.46 -2.85 -22.95
CA THR A 89 -5.34 -2.09 -24.20
C THR A 89 -4.90 -2.96 -25.35
#